data_d17a82573e3f8d551e77aeb47d09734a
#
_entry.id   d17a82573e3f8d551e77aeb47d09734a
#
_cell.length_a   1.000
_cell.length_b   1.000
_cell.length_c   1.000
_cell.angle_alpha   90.00
_cell.angle_beta   90.00
_cell.angle_gamma   90.00
#
_symmetry.space_group_name_H-M   'P 1'
#
loop_
_entity.id
_entity.type
_entity.pdbx_description
1 polymer ?
#
loop_
_entity_poly.entity_id
_entity_poly.type
_entity_poly.pdbx_seq_one_letter_code
_entity_poly.pdbx_strand_id
1 'polypeptide(L)'
;MKASRRLRDRLLGRAMVLCVWSASVGLLVGGSARVAVAAPASAADTLRSRSDTVRSLGDTLRAAGDTVRLAGDTLRTPAVKDDSLRGRSGKLRAVLVPRTEGRIGILDRLFGDSLLRTPGVHSARDSSAPRKLALITMRSFAEKLGGKIGEYRIGFWPAERRRPLAKALSTEYANPEGFIEVTPENADTHVSEHFRLRDFLTHDQQGVWPKYLVLRSPLVDKLELVISQLEARGTPVRHMRVMSGFRTPQYNARGGERSGRSDVSRHMYGDAADVFVDNDGDGRMDDLNRDGRIDYRDAQVILDAVEQVERMHGDLVGGVGVYRATRAHGPFAHVDVRGNRARWGRL
;
A
#
# COMPACT_ATOMS: atom_id res chain seq x y z
N MET A 1 36.07 -38.75 37.47
CA MET A 1 37.13 -38.22 38.38
C MET A 1 37.10 -36.69 38.30
N LYS A 2 36.85 -36.08 39.46
CA LYS A 2 37.30 -34.78 39.99
C LYS A 2 36.88 -33.54 39.19
N ALA A 3 35.87 -32.79 39.61
CA ALA A 3 35.81 -31.86 40.76
C ALA A 3 36.46 -30.52 40.42
N SER A 4 35.81 -29.39 40.50
CA SER A 4 35.13 -28.69 41.57
C SER A 4 35.73 -27.30 41.78
N ARG A 5 34.81 -26.30 42.01
CA ARG A 5 35.01 -25.12 42.91
C ARG A 5 35.70 -23.90 42.28
N ARG A 6 35.31 -22.63 42.55
CA ARG A 6 34.52 -21.87 43.56
C ARG A 6 34.28 -20.48 43.00
N LEU A 7 33.17 -19.86 43.10
CA LEU A 7 32.49 -19.08 44.12
C LEU A 7 33.38 -18.08 44.90
N ARG A 8 33.08 -16.78 44.83
CA ARG A 8 32.93 -15.74 45.87
C ARG A 8 33.06 -14.32 45.30
N ASP A 9 32.02 -13.55 45.36
CA ASP A 9 31.68 -12.48 46.34
C ASP A 9 32.62 -11.28 46.41
N ARG A 10 32.09 -10.09 46.22
CA ARG A 10 32.09 -8.88 47.08
C ARG A 10 31.32 -7.76 46.41
N LEU A 11 30.27 -7.45 46.85
CA LEU A 11 29.58 -6.45 47.68
C LEU A 11 30.35 -5.14 47.95
N LEU A 12 29.54 -4.03 47.88
CA LEU A 12 29.59 -2.75 48.57
C LEU A 12 30.27 -1.56 47.92
N GLY A 13 29.49 -0.48 47.83
CA GLY A 13 29.97 0.88 47.71
C GLY A 13 28.89 1.90 47.33
N ARG A 14 28.12 2.33 48.32
CA ARG A 14 27.22 3.51 48.28
C ARG A 14 28.05 4.78 48.13
N ALA A 15 27.54 5.75 47.37
CA ALA A 15 27.65 7.16 47.74
C ALA A 15 26.57 7.99 46.99
N MET A 16 25.70 8.50 47.80
CA MET A 16 24.68 9.51 47.53
C MET A 16 25.34 10.87 47.71
N VAL A 17 25.23 11.78 46.72
CA VAL A 17 25.54 13.19 46.93
C VAL A 17 24.34 14.01 46.45
N LEU A 18 23.60 14.51 47.44
CA LEU A 18 22.72 15.66 47.33
C LEU A 18 23.58 16.94 47.27
N CYS A 19 23.30 17.82 46.30
CA CYS A 19 23.62 19.24 46.43
C CYS A 19 22.40 20.07 46.12
N VAL A 20 21.86 20.61 47.20
CA VAL A 20 20.94 21.75 47.23
C VAL A 20 21.79 23.01 47.20
N TRP A 21 21.49 23.94 46.30
CA TRP A 21 21.81 25.36 46.51
C TRP A 21 20.75 26.25 45.86
N SER A 22 20.26 27.03 46.66
CA SER A 22 19.38 28.12 46.91
C SER A 22 19.42 29.26 45.88
N ALA A 23 18.25 29.88 45.86
CA ALA A 23 17.78 31.08 45.17
C ALA A 23 18.73 32.29 45.20
N SER A 24 18.70 33.06 44.08
CA SER A 24 18.90 34.52 44.17
C SER A 24 17.96 35.20 43.19
N VAL A 25 17.16 36.12 43.74
CA VAL A 25 16.24 37.05 43.13
C VAL A 25 17.07 38.11 42.39
N GLY A 26 16.76 38.32 41.12
CA GLY A 26 17.23 39.45 40.32
C GLY A 26 16.13 40.00 39.47
N LEU A 27 15.54 41.09 39.92
CA LEU A 27 14.50 41.89 39.26
C LEU A 27 15.17 42.81 38.22
N LEU A 28 14.83 42.74 36.92
CA LEU A 28 15.01 43.82 35.95
C LEU A 28 14.01 43.73 34.79
N VAL A 29 13.17 44.68 34.79
CA VAL A 29 12.34 45.45 33.85
C VAL A 29 12.49 45.11 32.35
N GLY A 30 11.31 44.86 31.72
CA GLY A 30 10.90 45.45 30.44
C GLY A 30 11.29 44.74 29.18
N GLY A 31 10.33 44.02 28.60
CA GLY A 31 10.40 43.55 27.22
C GLY A 31 9.15 42.70 26.90
N SER A 32 8.15 43.34 26.32
CA SER A 32 6.94 42.64 25.86
C SER A 32 7.27 41.70 24.71
N ALA A 33 7.59 40.47 24.98
CA ALA A 33 7.61 39.42 23.97
C ALA A 33 6.16 38.90 23.83
N ARG A 34 5.49 39.24 22.73
CA ARG A 34 4.26 38.61 22.30
C ARG A 34 4.55 37.14 22.00
N VAL A 35 4.18 36.28 22.89
CA VAL A 35 4.06 34.84 22.59
C VAL A 35 2.93 34.68 21.58
N ALA A 36 3.27 34.44 20.34
CA ALA A 36 2.30 34.00 19.33
C ALA A 36 1.90 32.58 19.70
N VAL A 37 0.75 32.45 20.34
CA VAL A 37 0.05 31.19 20.49
C VAL A 37 -0.37 30.81 19.07
N ALA A 38 0.26 29.78 18.49
CA ALA A 38 -0.19 29.18 17.25
C ALA A 38 -1.59 28.62 17.49
N ALA A 39 -2.57 29.22 16.84
CA ALA A 39 -3.93 28.69 16.81
C ALA A 39 -3.92 27.29 16.20
N PRO A 40 -4.77 26.37 16.67
CA PRO A 40 -4.90 25.06 16.03
C PRO A 40 -5.35 25.25 14.58
N ALA A 41 -4.73 24.47 13.68
CA ALA A 41 -5.07 24.48 12.26
C ALA A 41 -6.58 24.38 12.09
N SER A 42 -7.14 25.31 11.33
CA SER A 42 -8.59 25.44 11.19
C SER A 42 -9.16 24.24 10.44
N ALA A 43 -10.43 23.93 10.70
CA ALA A 43 -11.19 22.89 9.97
C ALA A 43 -11.14 23.04 8.42
N ALA A 44 -10.76 24.24 7.94
CA ALA A 44 -10.56 24.53 6.52
C ALA A 44 -9.38 23.78 5.88
N ASP A 45 -8.28 23.51 6.63
CA ASP A 45 -7.13 22.76 6.08
C ASP A 45 -7.41 21.25 5.98
N THR A 46 -8.24 20.73 6.90
CA THR A 46 -8.72 19.34 6.82
C THR A 46 -9.67 19.12 5.64
N LEU A 47 -10.45 20.16 5.30
CA LEU A 47 -11.34 20.16 4.13
C LEU A 47 -10.56 20.32 2.82
N ARG A 48 -9.46 21.05 2.78
CA ARG A 48 -8.58 21.14 1.60
C ARG A 48 -7.92 19.81 1.29
N SER A 49 -7.36 19.11 2.28
CA SER A 49 -6.79 17.78 2.08
C SER A 49 -7.82 16.77 1.53
N ARG A 50 -9.08 16.84 2.02
CA ARG A 50 -10.16 16.01 1.50
C ARG A 50 -10.59 16.40 0.08
N SER A 51 -10.53 17.71 -0.26
CA SER A 51 -10.84 18.17 -1.61
C SER A 51 -9.80 17.75 -2.63
N ASP A 52 -8.54 17.60 -2.21
CA ASP A 52 -7.45 17.21 -3.12
C ASP A 52 -7.48 15.72 -3.45
N THR A 53 -7.91 14.86 -2.50
CA THR A 53 -8.14 13.43 -2.80
C THR A 53 -9.33 13.23 -3.73
N VAL A 54 -10.40 14.01 -3.53
CA VAL A 54 -11.57 14.01 -4.44
C VAL A 54 -11.19 14.61 -5.80
N ARG A 55 -10.29 15.58 -5.84
CA ARG A 55 -9.73 16.12 -7.09
C ARG A 55 -8.87 15.09 -7.81
N SER A 56 -8.02 14.32 -7.11
CA SER A 56 -7.23 13.26 -7.71
C SER A 56 -8.09 12.18 -8.38
N LEU A 57 -9.19 11.75 -7.77
CA LEU A 57 -10.18 10.90 -8.42
C LEU A 57 -10.91 11.64 -9.56
N GLY A 58 -11.26 12.91 -9.36
CA GLY A 58 -11.88 13.78 -10.36
C GLY A 58 -10.96 14.07 -11.54
N ASP A 59 -9.65 14.21 -11.31
CA ASP A 59 -8.66 14.50 -12.33
C ASP A 59 -8.31 13.23 -13.13
N THR A 60 -8.33 12.06 -12.51
CA THR A 60 -8.27 10.76 -13.22
C THR A 60 -9.51 10.58 -14.12
N LEU A 61 -10.65 11.11 -13.70
CA LEU A 61 -11.89 11.12 -14.50
C LEU A 61 -11.94 12.26 -15.52
N ARG A 62 -11.23 13.38 -15.29
CA ARG A 62 -11.15 14.53 -16.22
C ARG A 62 -10.10 14.37 -17.31
N ALA A 63 -9.02 13.63 -17.06
CA ALA A 63 -8.04 13.29 -18.09
C ALA A 63 -8.62 12.43 -19.22
N ALA A 64 -9.84 11.90 -19.04
CA ALA A 64 -10.63 11.21 -20.05
C ALA A 64 -11.46 12.17 -20.94
N GLY A 65 -11.23 13.49 -20.87
CA GLY A 65 -11.74 14.54 -21.76
C GLY A 65 -13.23 14.52 -22.02
N ASP A 66 -14.02 15.21 -21.16
CA ASP A 66 -15.26 15.84 -21.64
C ASP A 66 -15.73 16.88 -20.63
N THR A 67 -15.74 18.13 -21.06
CA THR A 67 -16.30 19.30 -20.35
C THR A 67 -17.82 19.23 -20.49
N VAL A 68 -18.53 18.93 -19.40
CA VAL A 68 -20.00 19.02 -19.38
C VAL A 68 -20.42 20.49 -19.22
N ARG A 69 -20.88 21.11 -20.29
CA ARG A 69 -21.65 22.38 -20.24
C ARG A 69 -23.10 22.06 -19.91
N LEU A 70 -23.59 22.66 -18.81
CA LEU A 70 -25.01 22.68 -18.47
C LEU A 70 -25.75 23.71 -19.34
N ALA A 71 -26.50 23.26 -20.34
CA ALA A 71 -27.61 23.98 -20.93
C ALA A 71 -28.74 22.99 -21.12
N GLY A 72 -29.96 23.37 -20.67
CA GLY A 72 -31.11 22.48 -20.65
C GLY A 72 -31.50 22.05 -22.07
N ASP A 73 -31.40 20.78 -22.31
CA ASP A 73 -32.17 19.99 -23.25
C ASP A 73 -31.96 18.51 -22.96
N THR A 74 -32.98 17.71 -23.29
CA THR A 74 -33.12 16.27 -23.05
C THR A 74 -31.80 15.51 -23.14
N LEU A 75 -31.20 15.21 -21.98
CA LEU A 75 -29.90 14.55 -21.84
C LEU A 75 -29.99 13.09 -22.32
N ARG A 76 -29.58 12.84 -23.56
CA ARG A 76 -28.90 11.60 -23.87
C ARG A 76 -27.53 11.68 -23.14
N THR A 77 -27.48 11.13 -21.95
CA THR A 77 -26.23 10.94 -21.22
C THR A 77 -25.30 10.12 -22.11
N PRO A 78 -24.10 10.62 -22.50
CA PRO A 78 -23.12 9.76 -23.13
C PRO A 78 -22.88 8.59 -22.20
N ALA A 79 -22.92 7.37 -22.72
CA ALA A 79 -22.55 6.19 -21.98
C ALA A 79 -21.12 6.44 -21.47
N VAL A 80 -20.96 6.68 -20.17
CA VAL A 80 -19.64 6.76 -19.57
C VAL A 80 -19.02 5.41 -19.80
N LYS A 81 -18.01 5.35 -20.66
CA LYS A 81 -17.33 4.11 -20.96
C LYS A 81 -16.73 3.60 -19.67
N ASP A 82 -17.16 2.42 -19.24
CA ASP A 82 -16.66 1.64 -18.10
C ASP A 82 -15.11 1.51 -18.12
N ASP A 83 -14.51 1.72 -19.28
CA ASP A 83 -13.06 1.64 -19.52
C ASP A 83 -12.22 2.60 -18.66
N SER A 84 -12.74 3.77 -18.27
CA SER A 84 -12.00 4.73 -17.43
C SER A 84 -11.73 4.20 -16.00
N LEU A 85 -12.55 3.28 -15.52
CA LEU A 85 -12.40 2.65 -14.19
C LEU A 85 -11.47 1.43 -14.21
N ARG A 86 -11.05 0.98 -15.40
CA ARG A 86 -10.24 -0.23 -15.58
C ARG A 86 -8.75 0.00 -15.54
N GLY A 87 -8.32 1.22 -15.22
CA GLY A 87 -6.92 1.61 -15.20
C GLY A 87 -6.33 1.78 -16.61
N ARG A 88 -5.03 2.02 -16.66
CA ARG A 88 -4.28 2.17 -17.92
C ARG A 88 -4.12 0.85 -18.68
N SER A 89 -4.09 -0.26 -17.95
CA SER A 89 -4.05 -1.61 -18.52
C SER A 89 -5.39 -2.05 -19.15
N GLY A 90 -6.50 -1.40 -18.77
CA GLY A 90 -7.85 -1.85 -19.10
C GLY A 90 -8.25 -3.14 -18.39
N LYS A 91 -7.42 -3.64 -17.47
CA LYS A 91 -7.55 -4.95 -16.87
C LYS A 91 -8.04 -4.93 -15.42
N LEU A 92 -8.20 -3.76 -14.79
CA LEU A 92 -8.76 -3.68 -13.43
C LEU A 92 -10.21 -4.23 -13.41
N ARG A 93 -10.53 -4.95 -12.37
CA ARG A 93 -11.84 -5.60 -12.13
C ARG A 93 -12.53 -5.07 -10.88
N ALA A 94 -11.85 -4.21 -10.10
CA ALA A 94 -12.41 -3.59 -8.92
C ALA A 94 -12.01 -2.12 -8.83
N VAL A 95 -12.94 -1.32 -8.33
CA VAL A 95 -12.70 0.08 -7.93
C VAL A 95 -12.57 0.10 -6.41
N LEU A 96 -11.44 0.56 -5.91
CA LEU A 96 -11.13 0.65 -4.49
C LEU A 96 -11.41 2.07 -4.03
N VAL A 97 -12.33 2.25 -3.07
CA VAL A 97 -12.72 3.57 -2.59
C VAL A 97 -12.72 3.63 -1.06
N PRO A 98 -12.26 4.74 -0.46
CA PRO A 98 -12.49 5.01 0.95
C PRO A 98 -14.00 5.11 1.23
N ARG A 99 -14.41 4.71 2.43
CA ARG A 99 -15.78 4.97 2.89
C ARG A 99 -16.04 6.49 2.88
N THR A 100 -17.12 6.91 2.25
CA THR A 100 -17.48 8.32 2.12
C THR A 100 -18.98 8.55 2.29
N GLU A 101 -19.34 9.68 2.87
CA GLU A 101 -20.70 10.19 2.90
C GLU A 101 -21.03 11.07 1.66
N GLY A 102 -19.97 11.41 0.88
CA GLY A 102 -20.10 12.21 -0.34
C GLY A 102 -20.57 11.40 -1.54
N ARG A 103 -21.11 12.10 -2.54
CA ARG A 103 -21.46 11.52 -3.85
C ARG A 103 -20.24 11.45 -4.74
N ILE A 104 -20.03 10.33 -5.40
CA ILE A 104 -18.94 10.12 -6.37
C ILE A 104 -19.57 9.84 -7.76
N GLY A 105 -20.33 10.78 -8.25
CA GLY A 105 -20.85 10.88 -9.61
C GLY A 105 -21.12 9.55 -10.34
N ILE A 106 -20.11 9.05 -11.04
CA ILE A 106 -20.22 7.80 -11.81
C ILE A 106 -20.45 6.58 -10.93
N LEU A 107 -19.81 6.50 -9.75
CA LEU A 107 -19.94 5.35 -8.86
C LEU A 107 -21.35 5.30 -8.23
N ASP A 108 -21.95 6.45 -7.91
CA ASP A 108 -23.33 6.52 -7.44
C ASP A 108 -24.30 5.94 -8.46
N ARG A 109 -24.05 6.19 -9.76
CA ARG A 109 -24.89 5.66 -10.84
C ARG A 109 -24.71 4.17 -11.03
N LEU A 110 -23.47 3.68 -11.01
CA LEU A 110 -23.17 2.25 -11.25
C LEU A 110 -23.56 1.36 -10.08
N PHE A 111 -23.33 1.83 -8.85
CA PHE A 111 -23.45 1.01 -7.65
C PHE A 111 -24.55 1.49 -6.68
N GLY A 112 -24.89 2.78 -6.72
CA GLY A 112 -25.78 3.45 -5.78
C GLY A 112 -25.03 4.00 -4.58
N ASP A 113 -25.46 5.16 -4.08
CA ASP A 113 -24.80 5.95 -3.04
C ASP A 113 -24.68 5.25 -1.68
N SER A 114 -25.61 4.36 -1.36
CA SER A 114 -25.59 3.59 -0.10
C SER A 114 -24.36 2.66 0.01
N LEU A 115 -23.85 2.13 -1.11
CA LEU A 115 -22.73 1.19 -1.10
C LEU A 115 -21.40 1.86 -0.83
N LEU A 116 -21.28 3.17 -1.10
CA LEU A 116 -20.10 3.95 -0.74
C LEU A 116 -19.94 4.15 0.77
N ARG A 117 -21.02 4.01 1.52
CA ARG A 117 -21.07 4.15 2.99
C ARG A 117 -20.87 2.84 3.72
N THR A 118 -21.11 1.71 3.03
CA THR A 118 -21.06 0.37 3.63
C THR A 118 -19.78 -0.32 3.23
N PRO A 119 -18.82 -0.56 4.15
CA PRO A 119 -17.61 -1.31 3.84
C PRO A 119 -17.94 -2.70 3.31
N GLY A 120 -17.16 -3.16 2.32
CA GLY A 120 -17.32 -4.48 1.73
C GLY A 120 -17.08 -4.52 0.23
N VAL A 121 -17.33 -5.67 -0.36
CA VAL A 121 -17.25 -5.94 -1.79
C VAL A 121 -18.66 -5.94 -2.38
N HIS A 122 -18.90 -5.08 -3.33
CA HIS A 122 -20.21 -4.90 -3.97
C HIS A 122 -20.09 -5.14 -5.47
N SER A 123 -21.09 -5.81 -6.05
CA SER A 123 -21.18 -6.01 -7.49
C SER A 123 -21.93 -4.86 -8.16
N ALA A 124 -21.54 -4.49 -9.38
CA ALA A 124 -22.28 -3.54 -10.19
C ALA A 124 -23.73 -4.02 -10.41
N ARG A 125 -24.69 -3.09 -10.44
CA ARG A 125 -26.11 -3.38 -10.70
C ARG A 125 -26.36 -3.78 -12.16
N ASP A 126 -25.54 -3.29 -13.08
CA ASP A 126 -25.67 -3.56 -14.49
C ASP A 126 -25.05 -4.93 -14.82
N SER A 127 -25.92 -5.90 -15.04
CA SER A 127 -25.55 -7.25 -15.45
C SER A 127 -25.16 -7.37 -16.92
N SER A 128 -25.38 -6.30 -17.72
CA SER A 128 -25.12 -6.28 -19.16
C SER A 128 -23.68 -5.97 -19.50
N ALA A 129 -22.88 -5.49 -18.53
CA ALA A 129 -21.46 -5.26 -18.74
C ALA A 129 -20.73 -6.59 -19.00
N PRO A 130 -20.00 -6.75 -20.11
CA PRO A 130 -19.36 -8.01 -20.49
C PRO A 130 -18.31 -8.50 -19.49
N ARG A 131 -17.93 -7.67 -18.54
CA ARG A 131 -16.98 -7.97 -17.47
C ARG A 131 -17.44 -7.28 -16.18
N LYS A 132 -17.84 -8.05 -15.18
CA LYS A 132 -18.30 -7.52 -13.90
C LYS A 132 -17.22 -6.69 -13.23
N LEU A 133 -17.54 -5.42 -12.95
CA LEU A 133 -16.71 -4.54 -12.13
C LEU A 133 -17.24 -4.60 -10.69
N ALA A 134 -16.35 -4.81 -9.72
CA ALA A 134 -16.67 -4.75 -8.31
C ALA A 134 -16.39 -3.35 -7.76
N LEU A 135 -17.19 -2.92 -6.78
CA LEU A 135 -16.87 -1.79 -5.91
C LEU A 135 -16.40 -2.35 -4.58
N ILE A 136 -15.22 -1.92 -4.13
CA ILE A 136 -14.70 -2.28 -2.82
C ILE A 136 -14.64 -1.03 -1.97
N THR A 137 -15.57 -0.90 -1.02
CA THR A 137 -15.63 0.21 -0.07
C THR A 137 -14.83 -0.15 1.17
N MET A 138 -13.82 0.66 1.48
CA MET A 138 -12.90 0.41 2.58
C MET A 138 -13.52 0.78 3.93
N ARG A 139 -13.08 0.11 5.00
CA ARG A 139 -13.24 0.59 6.38
C ARG A 139 -12.34 1.78 6.63
N SER A 140 -12.79 2.71 7.47
CA SER A 140 -11.98 3.86 7.86
C SER A 140 -10.71 3.44 8.60
N PHE A 141 -9.61 4.15 8.37
CA PHE A 141 -8.37 3.97 9.14
C PHE A 141 -8.60 4.19 10.66
N ALA A 142 -9.52 5.08 11.03
CA ALA A 142 -9.88 5.37 12.41
C ALA A 142 -10.53 4.20 13.16
N GLU A 143 -11.01 3.17 12.46
CA GLU A 143 -11.56 1.95 13.08
C GLU A 143 -10.46 1.05 13.68
N LYS A 144 -9.19 1.32 13.37
CA LYS A 144 -8.05 0.65 13.98
C LYS A 144 -7.79 1.19 15.39
N LEU A 145 -8.14 0.44 16.41
CA LEU A 145 -7.97 0.79 17.81
C LEU A 145 -6.84 -0.04 18.46
N GLY A 146 -5.89 0.61 19.10
CA GLY A 146 -4.78 -0.08 19.76
C GLY A 146 -3.95 -0.99 18.82
N GLY A 147 -3.87 -0.64 17.53
CA GLY A 147 -3.17 -1.43 16.53
C GLY A 147 -3.92 -2.66 16.03
N LYS A 148 -5.24 -2.73 16.25
CA LYS A 148 -6.09 -3.86 15.85
C LYS A 148 -7.40 -3.38 15.23
N ILE A 149 -8.01 -4.26 14.43
CA ILE A 149 -9.43 -4.20 14.08
C ILE A 149 -10.01 -5.57 14.46
N GLY A 150 -10.91 -5.60 15.42
CA GLY A 150 -11.34 -6.86 16.04
C GLY A 150 -10.14 -7.67 16.57
N GLU A 151 -10.06 -8.94 16.22
CA GLU A 151 -8.96 -9.82 16.63
C GLU A 151 -7.71 -9.69 15.72
N TYR A 152 -7.83 -9.06 14.54
CA TYR A 152 -6.74 -8.97 13.60
C TYR A 152 -5.75 -7.87 14.00
N ARG A 153 -4.49 -8.25 14.18
CA ARG A 153 -3.41 -7.35 14.62
C ARG A 153 -2.72 -6.73 13.43
N ILE A 154 -2.83 -5.41 13.33
CA ILE A 154 -2.24 -4.62 12.24
C ILE A 154 -0.92 -3.97 12.69
N GLY A 155 -0.89 -3.46 13.93
CA GLY A 155 0.22 -2.67 14.47
C GLY A 155 0.11 -1.18 14.13
N PHE A 156 1.25 -0.48 14.20
CA PHE A 156 1.31 0.98 14.06
C PHE A 156 2.24 1.35 12.90
N TRP A 157 1.77 2.22 12.02
CA TRP A 157 2.60 2.79 10.97
C TRP A 157 3.71 3.64 11.57
N PRO A 158 4.82 3.85 10.85
CA PRO A 158 5.92 4.67 11.35
C PRO A 158 5.51 6.08 11.75
N ALA A 159 4.53 6.71 11.07
CA ALA A 159 4.00 8.03 11.41
C ALA A 159 3.19 8.06 12.73
N GLU A 160 2.65 6.92 13.17
CA GLU A 160 1.87 6.82 14.42
C GLU A 160 2.76 6.60 15.65
N ARG A 161 4.06 6.34 15.46
CA ARG A 161 4.99 6.08 16.56
C ARG A 161 5.20 7.34 17.40
N ARG A 162 5.40 7.20 18.69
CA ARG A 162 5.70 8.32 19.61
C ARG A 162 6.89 9.19 19.16
N ARG A 163 7.85 8.59 18.46
CA ARG A 163 8.99 9.26 17.84
C ARG A 163 9.09 8.76 16.39
N PRO A 164 8.35 9.37 15.46
CA PRO A 164 8.39 8.95 14.08
C PRO A 164 9.73 9.32 13.44
N LEU A 165 10.18 8.52 12.48
CA LEU A 165 11.30 8.88 11.63
C LEU A 165 10.90 10.07 10.75
N ALA A 166 11.81 11.03 10.50
CA ALA A 166 11.53 12.20 9.67
C ALA A 166 10.94 11.82 8.29
N LYS A 167 11.47 10.77 7.66
CA LYS A 167 10.96 10.23 6.41
C LYS A 167 9.50 9.76 6.52
N ALA A 168 9.08 9.23 7.66
CA ALA A 168 7.71 8.76 7.87
C ALA A 168 6.68 9.89 8.00
N LEU A 169 7.12 11.14 8.16
CA LEU A 169 6.27 12.32 8.23
C LEU A 169 6.03 12.97 6.86
N SER A 170 6.68 12.50 5.80
CA SER A 170 6.42 12.99 4.46
C SER A 170 5.08 12.46 3.93
N THR A 171 4.48 13.19 2.99
CA THR A 171 3.20 12.82 2.35
C THR A 171 3.24 11.46 1.67
N GLU A 172 4.43 11.04 1.18
CA GLU A 172 4.65 9.72 0.57
C GLU A 172 4.44 8.56 1.54
N TYR A 173 4.54 8.82 2.84
CA TYR A 173 4.39 7.84 3.93
C TYR A 173 3.20 8.17 4.85
N ALA A 174 2.24 8.94 4.34
CA ALA A 174 0.99 9.17 5.06
C ALA A 174 0.29 7.84 5.40
N ASN A 175 -0.41 7.82 6.52
CA ASN A 175 -1.21 6.64 6.89
C ASN A 175 -2.22 6.31 5.79
N PRO A 176 -2.53 5.03 5.56
CA PRO A 176 -3.56 4.64 4.62
C PRO A 176 -4.91 5.29 4.93
N GLU A 177 -5.70 5.57 3.89
CA GLU A 177 -7.05 6.13 4.06
C GLU A 177 -8.02 5.15 4.71
N GLY A 178 -7.78 3.84 4.52
CA GLY A 178 -8.63 2.79 5.06
C GLY A 178 -8.11 1.39 4.77
N PHE A 179 -8.95 0.41 5.09
CA PHE A 179 -8.66 -1.01 4.96
C PHE A 179 -9.74 -1.71 4.14
N ILE A 180 -9.32 -2.54 3.21
CA ILE A 180 -10.19 -3.53 2.58
C ILE A 180 -10.41 -4.66 3.59
N GLU A 181 -11.67 -4.94 3.90
CA GLU A 181 -12.04 -6.10 4.72
C GLU A 181 -12.10 -7.33 3.83
N VAL A 182 -11.27 -8.32 4.13
CA VAL A 182 -11.19 -9.58 3.39
C VAL A 182 -11.68 -10.70 4.29
N THR A 183 -12.71 -11.39 3.83
CA THR A 183 -13.29 -12.58 4.47
C THR A 183 -13.00 -13.82 3.61
N PRO A 184 -13.21 -15.04 4.12
CA PRO A 184 -13.09 -16.25 3.30
C PRO A 184 -13.95 -16.20 2.03
N GLU A 185 -15.14 -15.58 2.11
CA GLU A 185 -16.12 -15.54 1.03
C GLU A 185 -15.72 -14.55 -0.08
N ASN A 186 -15.01 -13.45 0.26
CA ASN A 186 -14.63 -12.43 -0.71
C ASN A 186 -13.15 -12.46 -1.12
N ALA A 187 -12.34 -13.32 -0.50
CA ALA A 187 -10.89 -13.40 -0.75
C ALA A 187 -10.55 -13.67 -2.22
N ASP A 188 -11.44 -14.36 -2.94
CA ASP A 188 -11.31 -14.68 -4.37
C ASP A 188 -11.80 -13.58 -5.31
N THR A 189 -12.25 -12.44 -4.76
CA THR A 189 -12.64 -11.30 -5.61
C THR A 189 -11.48 -10.84 -6.45
N HIS A 190 -11.67 -10.78 -7.76
CA HIS A 190 -10.69 -10.25 -8.69
C HIS A 190 -10.57 -8.74 -8.54
N VAL A 191 -9.37 -8.26 -8.25
CA VAL A 191 -9.03 -6.84 -8.30
C VAL A 191 -8.57 -6.43 -9.70
N SER A 192 -8.08 -7.41 -10.48
CA SER A 192 -7.76 -7.26 -11.90
C SER A 192 -7.91 -8.59 -12.63
N GLU A 193 -7.44 -8.66 -13.87
CA GLU A 193 -7.53 -9.88 -14.69
C GLU A 193 -6.78 -11.06 -14.08
N HIS A 194 -5.56 -10.80 -13.57
CA HIS A 194 -4.68 -11.85 -13.06
C HIS A 194 -4.63 -11.93 -11.53
N PHE A 195 -5.10 -10.89 -10.82
CA PHE A 195 -4.92 -10.80 -9.37
C PHE A 195 -6.24 -10.76 -8.61
N ARG A 196 -6.22 -11.38 -7.40
CA ARG A 196 -7.32 -11.43 -6.44
C ARG A 196 -6.93 -10.78 -5.13
N LEU A 197 -7.88 -10.46 -4.26
CA LEU A 197 -7.61 -9.91 -2.93
C LEU A 197 -6.66 -10.79 -2.11
N ARG A 198 -6.84 -12.12 -2.16
CA ARG A 198 -6.01 -13.07 -1.41
C ARG A 198 -4.53 -12.99 -1.74
N ASP A 199 -4.18 -12.63 -2.97
CA ASP A 199 -2.79 -12.61 -3.44
C ASP A 199 -1.96 -11.53 -2.74
N PHE A 200 -2.62 -10.50 -2.19
CA PHE A 200 -1.96 -9.40 -1.50
C PHE A 200 -2.01 -9.48 0.02
N LEU A 201 -2.61 -10.53 0.60
CA LEU A 201 -2.74 -10.65 2.06
C LEU A 201 -1.39 -10.88 2.74
N THR A 202 -1.25 -10.34 3.95
CA THR A 202 -0.11 -10.62 4.82
C THR A 202 -0.07 -12.10 5.21
N HIS A 203 1.11 -12.70 5.23
CA HIS A 203 1.30 -14.14 5.50
C HIS A 203 1.15 -14.56 6.97
N ASP A 204 0.96 -13.64 7.90
CA ASP A 204 0.73 -13.96 9.31
C ASP A 204 -0.76 -14.13 9.64
N GLN A 205 -1.04 -14.57 10.86
CA GLN A 205 -2.40 -14.70 11.39
C GLN A 205 -3.34 -15.52 10.50
N GLN A 206 -2.86 -16.69 10.03
CA GLN A 206 -3.58 -17.52 9.05
C GLN A 206 -5.02 -17.88 9.46
N GLY A 207 -5.25 -18.17 10.74
CA GLY A 207 -6.56 -18.54 11.27
C GLY A 207 -7.45 -17.36 11.70
N VAL A 208 -6.99 -16.11 11.56
CA VAL A 208 -7.76 -14.94 12.01
C VAL A 208 -8.50 -14.33 10.82
N TRP A 209 -9.82 -14.22 10.92
CA TRP A 209 -10.69 -13.58 9.95
C TRP A 209 -11.68 -12.65 10.66
N PRO A 210 -12.13 -11.54 10.00
CA PRO A 210 -11.65 -11.04 8.71
C PRO A 210 -10.20 -10.57 8.79
N LYS A 211 -9.52 -10.57 7.63
CA LYS A 211 -8.21 -9.92 7.45
C LYS A 211 -8.39 -8.52 6.90
N TYR A 212 -7.41 -7.67 7.14
CA TYR A 212 -7.46 -6.28 6.68
C TYR A 212 -6.25 -5.99 5.78
N LEU A 213 -6.54 -5.50 4.58
CA LEU A 213 -5.60 -5.29 3.50
C LEU A 213 -5.54 -3.81 3.14
N VAL A 214 -4.34 -3.27 2.96
CA VAL A 214 -4.13 -2.02 2.23
C VAL A 214 -3.64 -2.37 0.83
N LEU A 215 -4.32 -1.85 -0.20
CA LEU A 215 -3.96 -2.07 -1.60
C LEU A 215 -4.27 -0.81 -2.40
N ARG A 216 -3.35 -0.42 -3.27
CA ARG A 216 -3.52 0.72 -4.17
C ARG A 216 -3.71 0.24 -5.60
N SER A 217 -4.77 0.73 -6.27
CA SER A 217 -5.07 0.39 -7.66
C SER A 217 -3.90 0.64 -8.63
N PRO A 218 -3.09 1.73 -8.51
CA PRO A 218 -1.93 1.93 -9.36
C PRO A 218 -0.90 0.80 -9.32
N LEU A 219 -0.71 0.13 -8.17
CA LEU A 219 0.17 -1.04 -8.09
C LEU A 219 -0.37 -2.19 -8.94
N VAL A 220 -1.65 -2.51 -8.76
CA VAL A 220 -2.31 -3.61 -9.50
C VAL A 220 -2.28 -3.33 -11.00
N ASP A 221 -2.57 -2.09 -11.39
CA ASP A 221 -2.54 -1.64 -12.80
C ASP A 221 -1.13 -1.77 -13.41
N LYS A 222 -0.10 -1.35 -12.65
CA LYS A 222 1.31 -1.53 -13.06
C LYS A 222 1.67 -3.00 -13.27
N LEU A 223 1.27 -3.89 -12.36
CA LEU A 223 1.54 -5.32 -12.50
C LEU A 223 0.88 -5.91 -13.75
N GLU A 224 -0.36 -5.52 -14.07
CA GLU A 224 -1.05 -5.91 -15.31
C GLU A 224 -0.33 -5.41 -16.57
N LEU A 225 0.18 -4.18 -16.55
CA LEU A 225 0.99 -3.63 -17.64
C LEU A 225 2.32 -4.38 -17.78
N VAL A 226 2.95 -4.79 -16.66
CA VAL A 226 4.19 -5.59 -16.68
C VAL A 226 3.94 -6.96 -17.32
N ILE A 227 2.83 -7.63 -16.98
CA ILE A 227 2.42 -8.88 -17.65
C ILE A 227 2.29 -8.63 -19.16
N SER A 228 1.56 -7.61 -19.57
CA SER A 228 1.37 -7.28 -20.99
C SER A 228 2.69 -7.00 -21.70
N GLN A 229 3.66 -6.36 -21.02
CA GLN A 229 5.00 -6.10 -21.59
C GLN A 229 5.85 -7.37 -21.72
N LEU A 230 5.76 -8.28 -20.77
CA LEU A 230 6.43 -9.60 -20.86
C LEU A 230 5.90 -10.39 -22.04
N GLU A 231 4.57 -10.47 -22.19
CA GLU A 231 3.91 -11.15 -23.31
C GLU A 231 4.26 -10.54 -24.65
N ALA A 232 4.27 -9.20 -24.76
CA ALA A 232 4.65 -8.49 -25.98
C ALA A 232 6.10 -8.74 -26.42
N ARG A 233 6.96 -9.15 -25.46
CA ARG A 233 8.37 -9.55 -25.71
C ARG A 233 8.55 -11.03 -25.92
N GLY A 234 7.48 -11.81 -26.01
CA GLY A 234 7.51 -13.25 -26.25
C GLY A 234 7.79 -14.08 -24.99
N THR A 235 7.63 -13.50 -23.80
CA THR A 235 7.65 -14.23 -22.53
C THR A 235 6.21 -14.44 -22.06
N PRO A 236 5.60 -15.63 -22.24
CA PRO A 236 4.22 -15.88 -21.85
C PRO A 236 4.07 -15.77 -20.32
N VAL A 237 2.98 -15.17 -19.85
CA VAL A 237 2.67 -15.09 -18.42
C VAL A 237 1.25 -15.60 -18.18
N ARG A 238 1.13 -16.85 -17.73
CA ARG A 238 -0.14 -17.43 -17.27
C ARG A 238 -0.40 -17.05 -15.82
N HIS A 239 0.65 -17.07 -15.00
CA HIS A 239 0.60 -16.77 -13.59
C HIS A 239 1.81 -15.91 -13.17
N MET A 240 1.55 -14.66 -12.82
CA MET A 240 2.46 -13.84 -12.03
C MET A 240 2.04 -13.97 -10.57
N ARG A 241 2.87 -14.60 -9.76
CA ARG A 241 2.60 -14.81 -8.33
C ARG A 241 3.07 -13.62 -7.51
N VAL A 242 2.26 -13.22 -6.56
CA VAL A 242 2.63 -12.26 -5.52
C VAL A 242 3.18 -13.07 -4.34
N MET A 243 4.51 -13.10 -4.20
CA MET A 243 5.18 -13.73 -3.07
C MET A 243 4.93 -12.95 -1.77
N SER A 244 4.85 -11.62 -1.86
CA SER A 244 4.54 -10.74 -0.74
C SER A 244 3.87 -9.47 -1.26
N GLY A 245 2.62 -9.25 -0.89
CA GLY A 245 1.89 -8.02 -1.15
C GLY A 245 1.90 -7.09 0.06
N PHE A 246 0.75 -6.82 0.64
CA PHE A 246 0.63 -6.03 1.85
C PHE A 246 1.32 -6.70 3.05
N ARG A 247 2.04 -5.90 3.82
CA ARG A 247 2.60 -6.33 5.11
C ARG A 247 2.05 -5.43 6.21
N THR A 248 1.34 -6.01 7.18
CA THR A 248 0.97 -5.23 8.36
C THR A 248 2.22 -4.65 9.01
N PRO A 249 2.17 -3.42 9.57
CA PRO A 249 3.30 -2.87 10.33
C PRO A 249 3.83 -3.82 11.41
N GLN A 250 2.94 -4.58 12.07
CA GLN A 250 3.33 -5.60 13.04
C GLN A 250 4.15 -6.73 12.41
N TYR A 251 3.71 -7.24 11.27
CA TYR A 251 4.44 -8.30 10.56
C TYR A 251 5.78 -7.80 10.00
N ASN A 252 5.80 -6.57 9.48
CA ASN A 252 7.02 -5.96 8.98
C ASN A 252 8.07 -5.83 10.09
N ALA A 253 7.66 -5.37 11.28
CA ALA A 253 8.55 -5.20 12.42
C ALA A 253 9.16 -6.51 12.93
N ARG A 254 8.46 -7.66 12.82
CA ARG A 254 8.98 -8.97 13.22
C ARG A 254 10.18 -9.44 12.40
N GLY A 255 10.32 -8.95 11.17
CA GLY A 255 11.46 -9.29 10.33
C GLY A 255 12.78 -8.70 10.81
N GLY A 256 12.73 -7.50 11.44
CA GLY A 256 13.89 -6.74 11.90
C GLY A 256 14.90 -6.43 10.80
N GLU A 257 16.01 -5.80 11.16
CA GLU A 257 17.08 -5.41 10.22
C GLU A 257 17.72 -6.63 9.50
N ARG A 258 17.81 -7.77 10.19
CA ARG A 258 18.41 -9.00 9.62
C ARG A 258 17.62 -9.59 8.45
N SER A 259 16.35 -9.25 8.30
CA SER A 259 15.52 -9.70 7.17
C SER A 259 15.63 -8.80 5.94
N GLY A 260 16.39 -7.71 5.99
CA GLY A 260 16.47 -6.71 4.93
C GLY A 260 15.19 -5.87 4.76
N ARG A 261 14.26 -5.92 5.71
CA ARG A 261 13.02 -5.15 5.67
C ARG A 261 13.25 -3.73 6.17
N SER A 262 12.85 -2.75 5.36
CA SER A 262 12.89 -1.34 5.77
C SER A 262 11.83 -1.04 6.83
N ASP A 263 12.18 -0.19 7.81
CA ASP A 263 11.24 0.34 8.81
C ASP A 263 10.08 1.16 8.20
N VAL A 264 10.29 1.68 6.98
CA VAL A 264 9.31 2.41 6.18
C VAL A 264 9.05 1.66 4.86
N SER A 265 8.83 0.35 4.95
CA SER A 265 8.57 -0.52 3.79
C SER A 265 7.32 -0.10 3.03
N ARG A 266 7.41 -0.01 1.70
CA ARG A 266 6.27 0.31 0.81
C ARG A 266 5.17 -0.75 0.87
N HIS A 267 5.49 -1.99 1.20
CA HIS A 267 4.48 -3.03 1.42
C HIS A 267 3.45 -2.65 2.51
N MET A 268 3.83 -1.84 3.51
CA MET A 268 2.89 -1.39 4.54
C MET A 268 1.87 -0.37 4.03
N TYR A 269 2.11 0.21 2.86
CA TYR A 269 1.24 1.23 2.25
C TYR A 269 0.43 0.69 1.08
N GLY A 270 0.53 -0.63 0.81
CA GLY A 270 -0.25 -1.31 -0.22
C GLY A 270 0.13 -0.92 -1.65
N ASP A 271 1.31 -0.36 -1.84
CA ASP A 271 1.82 0.11 -3.12
C ASP A 271 3.10 -0.59 -3.56
N ALA A 272 3.39 -1.77 -2.97
CA ALA A 272 4.49 -2.63 -3.36
C ALA A 272 4.10 -4.11 -3.34
N ALA A 273 4.72 -4.87 -4.25
CA ALA A 273 4.63 -6.32 -4.31
C ALA A 273 5.98 -6.94 -4.69
N ASP A 274 6.29 -8.07 -4.07
CA ASP A 274 7.37 -8.97 -4.47
C ASP A 274 6.75 -10.04 -5.39
N VAL A 275 7.19 -10.14 -6.64
CA VAL A 275 6.55 -10.95 -7.67
C VAL A 275 7.52 -11.84 -8.43
N PHE A 276 7.02 -12.94 -8.97
CA PHE A 276 7.70 -13.81 -9.91
C PHE A 276 6.69 -14.47 -10.85
N VAL A 277 7.17 -14.95 -12.01
CA VAL A 277 6.35 -15.71 -12.97
C VAL A 277 6.49 -17.21 -12.66
N ASP A 278 5.34 -17.88 -12.59
CA ASP A 278 5.20 -19.30 -12.23
C ASP A 278 4.10 -19.91 -13.10
N ASN A 279 4.43 -20.24 -14.34
CA ASN A 279 3.47 -20.72 -15.33
C ASN A 279 3.11 -22.19 -15.17
N ASP A 280 3.99 -23.00 -14.59
CA ASP A 280 3.79 -24.42 -14.34
C ASP A 280 3.20 -24.72 -12.95
N GLY A 281 3.17 -23.73 -12.05
CA GLY A 281 2.52 -23.82 -10.75
C GLY A 281 3.36 -24.53 -9.68
N ASP A 282 4.66 -24.67 -9.88
CA ASP A 282 5.57 -25.36 -8.95
C ASP A 282 5.97 -24.49 -7.73
N GLY A 283 5.57 -23.21 -7.73
CA GLY A 283 5.86 -22.23 -6.66
C GLY A 283 7.22 -21.58 -6.77
N ARG A 284 7.88 -21.67 -7.92
CA ARG A 284 9.18 -21.07 -8.20
C ARG A 284 9.10 -20.13 -9.40
N MET A 285 10.14 -19.32 -9.56
CA MET A 285 10.34 -18.52 -10.77
C MET A 285 10.64 -19.43 -11.95
N ASP A 286 10.01 -19.17 -13.10
CA ASP A 286 10.35 -19.80 -14.38
C ASP A 286 11.67 -19.26 -14.96
N ASP A 287 12.29 -20.03 -15.85
CA ASP A 287 13.41 -19.58 -16.69
C ASP A 287 12.88 -18.62 -17.78
N LEU A 288 12.83 -17.32 -17.45
CA LEU A 288 12.26 -16.28 -18.31
C LEU A 288 13.20 -15.86 -19.44
N ASN A 289 14.51 -15.94 -19.20
CA ASN A 289 15.54 -15.60 -20.19
C ASN A 289 15.96 -16.76 -21.09
N ARG A 290 15.49 -17.99 -20.79
CA ARG A 290 15.71 -19.24 -21.53
C ARG A 290 17.17 -19.64 -21.61
N ASP A 291 17.95 -19.38 -20.54
CA ASP A 291 19.36 -19.80 -20.48
C ASP A 291 19.55 -21.17 -19.81
N GLY A 292 18.46 -21.85 -19.44
CA GLY A 292 18.46 -23.16 -18.77
C GLY A 292 18.73 -23.07 -17.26
N ARG A 293 18.68 -21.88 -16.66
CA ARG A 293 18.91 -21.66 -15.23
C ARG A 293 17.82 -20.77 -14.67
N ILE A 294 17.45 -21.02 -13.41
CA ILE A 294 16.52 -20.17 -12.66
C ILE A 294 17.35 -19.38 -11.67
N ASP A 295 17.62 -18.12 -11.97
CA ASP A 295 18.40 -17.24 -11.11
C ASP A 295 17.91 -15.77 -11.16
N TYR A 296 18.70 -14.83 -10.65
CA TYR A 296 18.32 -13.42 -10.60
C TYR A 296 18.16 -12.78 -11.99
N ARG A 297 18.70 -13.39 -13.06
CA ARG A 297 18.57 -12.88 -14.43
C ARG A 297 17.14 -13.02 -14.94
N ASP A 298 16.39 -14.02 -14.43
CA ASP A 298 14.97 -14.16 -14.73
C ASP A 298 14.18 -13.01 -14.09
N ALA A 299 14.51 -12.66 -12.83
CA ALA A 299 13.94 -11.47 -12.20
C ALA A 299 14.35 -10.16 -12.90
N GLN A 300 15.51 -10.12 -13.59
CA GLN A 300 15.92 -8.99 -14.43
C GLN A 300 15.00 -8.82 -15.63
N VAL A 301 14.46 -9.87 -16.22
CA VAL A 301 13.47 -9.80 -17.32
C VAL A 301 12.21 -9.03 -16.86
N ILE A 302 11.78 -9.26 -15.60
CA ILE A 302 10.67 -8.50 -15.00
C ILE A 302 11.06 -7.02 -14.83
N LEU A 303 12.27 -6.73 -14.33
CA LEU A 303 12.75 -5.35 -14.21
C LEU A 303 12.74 -4.63 -15.56
N ASP A 304 13.20 -5.27 -16.62
CA ASP A 304 13.23 -4.69 -17.96
C ASP A 304 11.82 -4.39 -18.49
N ALA A 305 10.84 -5.21 -18.14
CA ALA A 305 9.43 -4.96 -18.46
C ALA A 305 8.90 -3.75 -17.65
N VAL A 306 9.23 -3.66 -16.34
CA VAL A 306 8.86 -2.50 -15.50
C VAL A 306 9.48 -1.20 -16.05
N GLU A 307 10.73 -1.23 -16.46
CA GLU A 307 11.40 -0.07 -17.08
C GLU A 307 10.63 0.44 -18.31
N GLN A 308 10.11 -0.46 -19.12
CA GLN A 308 9.30 -0.10 -20.28
C GLN A 308 7.95 0.49 -19.87
N VAL A 309 7.27 -0.13 -18.91
CA VAL A 309 6.01 0.39 -18.37
C VAL A 309 6.18 1.81 -17.83
N GLU A 310 7.22 2.07 -17.05
CA GLU A 310 7.47 3.40 -16.48
C GLU A 310 7.84 4.44 -17.52
N ARG A 311 8.49 4.06 -18.62
CA ARG A 311 8.71 4.97 -19.77
C ARG A 311 7.42 5.39 -20.46
N MET A 312 6.44 4.48 -20.55
CA MET A 312 5.16 4.75 -21.19
C MET A 312 4.16 5.42 -20.24
N HIS A 313 4.28 5.17 -18.94
CA HIS A 313 3.35 5.60 -17.90
C HIS A 313 4.10 6.23 -16.73
N GLY A 314 4.52 7.50 -16.88
CA GLY A 314 5.34 8.21 -15.90
C GLY A 314 4.69 8.38 -14.53
N ASP A 315 3.37 8.30 -14.44
CA ASP A 315 2.60 8.31 -13.18
C ASP A 315 2.68 6.99 -12.38
N LEU A 316 3.18 5.92 -13.02
CA LEU A 316 3.43 4.63 -12.38
C LEU A 316 4.91 4.41 -11.99
N VAL A 317 5.72 5.45 -12.07
CA VAL A 317 7.13 5.37 -11.68
C VAL A 317 7.29 4.95 -10.24
N GLY A 318 8.26 4.06 -9.99
CA GLY A 318 8.50 3.55 -8.64
C GLY A 318 9.83 2.84 -8.45
N GLY A 319 9.88 2.04 -7.41
CA GLY A 319 11.01 1.20 -7.07
C GLY A 319 10.95 -0.16 -7.74
N VAL A 320 12.11 -0.68 -8.15
CA VAL A 320 12.30 -2.07 -8.56
C VAL A 320 13.56 -2.62 -7.93
N GLY A 321 13.43 -3.79 -7.31
CA GLY A 321 14.55 -4.53 -6.75
C GLY A 321 14.61 -5.92 -7.35
N VAL A 322 15.81 -6.40 -7.71
CA VAL A 322 16.05 -7.75 -8.18
C VAL A 322 16.75 -8.56 -7.10
N TYR A 323 16.20 -9.70 -6.76
CA TYR A 323 16.67 -10.52 -5.66
C TYR A 323 17.08 -11.92 -6.13
N ARG A 324 18.21 -12.39 -5.61
CA ARG A 324 18.68 -13.76 -5.82
C ARG A 324 17.91 -14.74 -4.94
N ALA A 325 17.94 -16.00 -5.34
CA ALA A 325 17.47 -17.08 -4.50
C ALA A 325 18.24 -17.15 -3.16
N THR A 326 17.52 -17.49 -2.11
CA THR A 326 18.05 -17.79 -0.78
C THR A 326 17.53 -19.16 -0.32
N ARG A 327 17.82 -19.55 0.91
CA ARG A 327 17.21 -20.76 1.49
C ARG A 327 15.69 -20.64 1.70
N ALA A 328 15.17 -19.41 1.80
CA ALA A 328 13.78 -19.12 2.11
C ALA A 328 12.91 -18.89 0.87
N HIS A 329 13.48 -18.50 -0.24
CA HIS A 329 12.75 -18.15 -1.47
C HIS A 329 13.63 -18.28 -2.71
N GLY A 330 13.01 -18.51 -3.87
CA GLY A 330 13.62 -18.38 -5.19
C GLY A 330 13.96 -16.93 -5.55
N PRO A 331 14.46 -16.66 -6.76
CA PRO A 331 14.64 -15.30 -7.25
C PRO A 331 13.26 -14.61 -7.41
N PHE A 332 13.21 -13.29 -7.28
CA PHE A 332 11.99 -12.48 -7.45
C PHE A 332 12.32 -11.03 -7.77
N ALA A 333 11.34 -10.29 -8.22
CA ALA A 333 11.40 -8.85 -8.39
C ALA A 333 10.48 -8.13 -7.39
N HIS A 334 11.00 -7.13 -6.68
CA HIS A 334 10.18 -6.14 -5.98
C HIS A 334 9.72 -5.08 -6.97
N VAL A 335 8.45 -4.72 -6.94
CA VAL A 335 7.85 -3.67 -7.77
C VAL A 335 7.01 -2.77 -6.90
N ASP A 336 7.16 -1.45 -7.04
CA ASP A 336 6.32 -0.48 -6.33
C ASP A 336 5.96 0.75 -7.18
N VAL A 337 5.05 1.59 -6.65
CA VAL A 337 4.54 2.82 -7.29
C VAL A 337 4.75 4.03 -6.38
N ARG A 338 5.94 4.16 -5.79
CA ARG A 338 6.27 5.24 -4.84
C ARG A 338 6.36 6.65 -5.44
N GLY A 339 6.22 6.80 -6.75
CA GLY A 339 6.26 8.11 -7.43
C GLY A 339 7.65 8.60 -7.82
N ASN A 340 8.72 7.94 -7.39
CA ASN A 340 10.09 8.27 -7.78
C ASN A 340 10.87 7.00 -8.12
N ARG A 341 11.79 7.12 -9.10
CA ARG A 341 12.58 5.99 -9.59
C ARG A 341 13.61 5.56 -8.55
N ALA A 342 13.59 4.29 -8.17
CA ALA A 342 14.60 3.67 -7.32
C ALA A 342 14.92 2.26 -7.84
N ARG A 343 16.20 1.91 -7.87
CA ARG A 343 16.68 0.60 -8.34
C ARG A 343 17.68 0.06 -7.33
N TRP A 344 17.52 -1.23 -7.01
CA TRP A 344 18.42 -1.91 -6.08
C TRP A 344 18.42 -3.41 -6.33
N GLY A 345 19.20 -4.12 -5.55
CA GLY A 345 19.44 -5.52 -5.70
C GLY A 345 20.80 -5.77 -6.33
N ARG A 346 21.18 -7.02 -6.47
CA ARG A 346 22.43 -7.37 -7.10
C ARG A 346 22.16 -7.55 -8.61
N LEU A 347 22.49 -6.52 -9.32
CA LEU A 347 22.69 -6.57 -10.76
C LEU A 347 23.92 -7.39 -11.06
#